data_4d16ba29481b3d567c0cd47368d6c81e
#
_entry.id   4d16ba29481b3d567c0cd47368d6c81e
#
_cell.length_a   1.000
_cell.length_b   1.000
_cell.length_c   1.000
_cell.angle_alpha   90.00
_cell.angle_beta   90.00
_cell.angle_gamma   90.00
#
_symmetry.space_group_name_H-M   'P 1'
#
loop_
_entity.id
_entity.type
_entity.pdbx_description
1 polymer ?
#
loop_
_entity_poly.entity_id
_entity_poly.type
_entity_poly.pdbx_seq_one_letter_code
_entity_poly.pdbx_strand_id
1 'polypeptide(L)'
;MSGRFIDFGNESERVRALQEMLRRVGLADGIPESTVAVNGIFDQATEDAVRAVQKEFGLPDSGVYDYGTHQALGKRSEELRRGHDMGIYPFPSTPDYSLGLGDIGEAVSILQLMLGGISMYYDLPHVPMSGRYGKETVEAVKEFQRITGLPEAGRVDEATWERLAGEYN
;
A
#
# COMPACT_ATOMS: atom_id res chain seq x y z
N MET A 1 -19.65 -13.76 -21.53
CA MET A 1 -18.32 -14.39 -21.50
C MET A 1 -17.71 -14.14 -20.15
N SER A 2 -17.53 -15.19 -19.37
CA SER A 2 -16.94 -15.10 -18.04
C SER A 2 -15.47 -14.66 -18.14
N GLY A 3 -15.16 -13.45 -17.74
CA GLY A 3 -13.79 -13.05 -17.51
C GLY A 3 -13.19 -13.95 -16.43
N ARG A 4 -12.19 -14.75 -16.76
CA ARG A 4 -11.49 -15.59 -15.78
C ARG A 4 -10.75 -14.66 -14.82
N PHE A 5 -11.23 -14.62 -13.58
CA PHE A 5 -10.46 -14.07 -12.48
C PHE A 5 -9.18 -14.89 -12.30
N ILE A 6 -8.05 -14.20 -12.29
CA ILE A 6 -6.77 -14.82 -11.94
C ILE A 6 -6.83 -15.11 -10.44
N ASP A 7 -6.54 -16.36 -10.06
CA ASP A 7 -6.61 -16.84 -8.69
C ASP A 7 -5.41 -16.37 -7.87
N PHE A 8 -5.58 -15.29 -7.11
CA PHE A 8 -4.57 -14.74 -6.20
C PHE A 8 -5.13 -14.74 -4.77
N GLY A 9 -4.97 -15.79 -4.03
CA GLY A 9 -5.37 -15.83 -2.62
C GLY A 9 -6.88 -15.63 -2.36
N ASN A 10 -7.24 -15.22 -1.16
CA ASN A 10 -8.64 -14.99 -0.81
C ASN A 10 -9.16 -13.67 -1.45
N GLU A 11 -10.46 -13.56 -1.62
CA GLU A 11 -11.11 -12.44 -2.30
C GLU A 11 -10.75 -11.07 -1.69
N SER A 12 -10.66 -10.98 -0.38
CA SER A 12 -10.28 -9.74 0.33
C SER A 12 -8.86 -9.29 0.01
N GLU A 13 -7.92 -10.21 -0.14
CA GLU A 13 -6.52 -9.89 -0.48
C GLU A 13 -6.40 -9.35 -1.90
N ARG A 14 -7.17 -9.90 -2.83
CA ARG A 14 -7.23 -9.41 -4.21
C ARG A 14 -7.79 -7.99 -4.28
N VAL A 15 -8.84 -7.74 -3.52
CA VAL A 15 -9.45 -6.41 -3.46
C VAL A 15 -8.49 -5.40 -2.82
N ARG A 16 -7.77 -5.78 -1.77
CA ARG A 16 -6.72 -4.91 -1.19
C ARG A 16 -5.63 -4.58 -2.20
N ALA A 17 -5.10 -5.58 -2.89
CA ALA A 17 -4.09 -5.37 -3.92
C ALA A 17 -4.57 -4.43 -5.03
N LEU A 18 -5.82 -4.55 -5.45
CA LEU A 18 -6.46 -3.63 -6.39
C LEU A 18 -6.54 -2.22 -5.81
N GLN A 19 -7.05 -2.07 -4.59
CA GLN A 19 -7.19 -0.77 -3.92
C GLN A 19 -5.83 -0.07 -3.73
N GLU A 20 -4.76 -0.82 -3.42
CA GLU A 20 -3.40 -0.29 -3.36
C GLU A 20 -2.93 0.24 -4.73
N MET A 21 -3.17 -0.52 -5.81
CA MET A 21 -2.81 -0.07 -7.17
C MET A 21 -3.60 1.17 -7.58
N LEU A 22 -4.92 1.19 -7.34
CA LEU A 22 -5.80 2.33 -7.62
C LEU A 22 -5.30 3.58 -6.88
N ARG A 23 -5.02 3.46 -5.59
CA ARG A 23 -4.51 4.57 -4.77
C ARG A 23 -3.17 5.09 -5.30
N ARG A 24 -2.20 4.20 -5.57
CA ARG A 24 -0.88 4.59 -6.06
C ARG A 24 -0.95 5.33 -7.38
N VAL A 25 -1.67 4.77 -8.32
CA VAL A 25 -1.86 5.38 -9.65
C VAL A 25 -2.66 6.69 -9.54
N GLY A 26 -3.70 6.71 -8.72
CA GLY A 26 -4.52 7.89 -8.52
C GLY A 26 -3.76 9.08 -7.95
N LEU A 27 -2.89 8.84 -6.98
CA LEU A 27 -2.05 9.89 -6.41
C LEU A 27 -1.01 10.41 -7.42
N ALA A 28 -0.40 9.49 -8.19
CA ALA A 28 0.64 9.85 -9.15
C ALA A 28 0.09 10.55 -10.41
N ASP A 29 -1.05 10.09 -10.90
CA ASP A 29 -1.64 10.55 -12.15
C ASP A 29 -2.73 11.63 -11.94
N GLY A 30 -2.96 12.03 -10.68
CA GLY A 30 -3.93 13.07 -10.34
C GLY A 30 -5.38 12.66 -10.57
N ILE A 31 -5.73 11.42 -10.23
CA ILE A 31 -7.09 10.86 -10.33
C ILE A 31 -7.68 10.76 -8.91
N PRO A 32 -8.30 11.82 -8.36
CA PRO A 32 -8.75 11.84 -6.97
C PRO A 32 -9.75 10.72 -6.63
N GLU A 33 -10.62 10.39 -7.60
CA GLU A 33 -11.65 9.37 -7.44
C GLU A 33 -11.07 7.95 -7.27
N SER A 34 -9.83 7.72 -7.67
CA SER A 34 -9.16 6.43 -7.48
C SER A 34 -8.45 6.29 -6.14
N THR A 35 -8.47 7.32 -5.31
CA THR A 35 -7.90 7.29 -3.96
C THR A 35 -8.88 6.68 -2.96
N VAL A 36 -8.92 5.37 -2.90
CA VAL A 36 -9.85 4.60 -2.06
C VAL A 36 -9.17 4.03 -0.81
N ALA A 37 -9.97 3.68 0.21
CA ALA A 37 -9.50 2.96 1.37
C ALA A 37 -9.07 1.53 1.00
N VAL A 38 -7.98 1.04 1.61
CA VAL A 38 -7.47 -0.32 1.41
C VAL A 38 -8.05 -1.23 2.51
N ASN A 39 -9.31 -1.63 2.33
CA ASN A 39 -10.08 -2.40 3.32
C ASN A 39 -10.40 -3.83 2.89
N GLY A 40 -10.13 -4.17 1.62
CA GLY A 40 -10.41 -5.50 1.06
C GLY A 40 -11.89 -5.73 0.71
N ILE A 41 -12.70 -4.67 0.67
CA ILE A 41 -14.12 -4.72 0.31
C ILE A 41 -14.29 -4.01 -1.03
N PHE A 42 -14.80 -4.73 -2.03
CA PHE A 42 -15.15 -4.13 -3.32
C PHE A 42 -16.52 -3.45 -3.20
N ASP A 43 -16.50 -2.22 -2.74
CA ASP A 43 -17.68 -1.38 -2.56
C ASP A 43 -17.89 -0.40 -3.74
N GLN A 44 -18.90 0.46 -3.65
CA GLN A 44 -19.18 1.45 -4.68
C GLN A 44 -18.00 2.41 -4.91
N ALA A 45 -17.28 2.79 -3.85
CA ALA A 45 -16.12 3.65 -3.97
C ALA A 45 -15.01 2.98 -4.78
N THR A 46 -14.79 1.68 -4.58
CA THR A 46 -13.82 0.89 -5.35
C THR A 46 -14.25 0.76 -6.82
N GLU A 47 -15.54 0.53 -7.09
CA GLU A 47 -16.08 0.48 -8.45
C GLU A 47 -15.89 1.82 -9.18
N ASP A 48 -16.23 2.92 -8.52
CA ASP A 48 -16.07 4.28 -9.08
C ASP A 48 -14.60 4.61 -9.35
N ALA A 49 -13.71 4.18 -8.47
CA ALA A 49 -12.26 4.30 -8.67
C ALA A 49 -11.77 3.51 -9.90
N VAL A 50 -12.28 2.28 -10.09
CA VAL A 50 -11.99 1.49 -11.29
C VAL A 50 -12.46 2.22 -12.55
N ARG A 51 -13.68 2.77 -12.55
CA ARG A 51 -14.21 3.57 -13.67
C ARG A 51 -13.32 4.79 -13.99
N ALA A 52 -12.90 5.51 -12.96
CA ALA A 52 -12.06 6.69 -13.12
C ALA A 52 -10.73 6.35 -13.79
N VAL A 53 -10.07 5.28 -13.37
CA VAL A 53 -8.83 4.79 -13.97
C VAL A 53 -9.06 4.26 -15.38
N GLN A 54 -10.13 3.52 -15.63
CA GLN A 54 -10.48 3.06 -16.99
C GLN A 54 -10.63 4.23 -17.94
N LYS A 55 -11.35 5.28 -17.53
CA LYS A 55 -11.54 6.50 -18.32
C LYS A 55 -10.22 7.19 -18.63
N GLU A 56 -9.35 7.34 -17.61
CA GLU A 56 -8.03 7.98 -17.78
C GLU A 56 -7.15 7.18 -18.76
N PHE A 57 -7.22 5.86 -18.72
CA PHE A 57 -6.43 5.00 -19.60
C PHE A 57 -7.09 4.72 -20.96
N GLY A 58 -8.23 5.34 -21.25
CA GLY A 58 -8.95 5.15 -22.50
C GLY A 58 -9.54 3.75 -22.66
N LEU A 59 -9.81 3.06 -21.55
CA LEU A 59 -10.48 1.76 -21.52
C LEU A 59 -12.01 1.97 -21.40
N PRO A 60 -12.83 0.94 -21.71
CA PRO A 60 -14.25 0.98 -21.42
C PRO A 60 -14.49 1.19 -19.91
N ASP A 61 -15.19 2.26 -19.54
CA ASP A 61 -15.44 2.68 -18.17
C ASP A 61 -16.60 1.91 -17.50
N SER A 62 -16.49 0.60 -17.54
CA SER A 62 -17.53 -0.33 -17.05
C SER A 62 -17.60 -0.40 -15.51
N GLY A 63 -16.53 -0.02 -14.79
CA GLY A 63 -16.38 -0.28 -13.35
C GLY A 63 -16.03 -1.72 -13.01
N VAL A 64 -15.98 -2.60 -14.01
CA VAL A 64 -15.58 -3.99 -13.83
C VAL A 64 -14.07 -4.12 -13.92
N TYR A 65 -13.45 -4.69 -12.89
CA TYR A 65 -12.02 -4.97 -12.90
C TYR A 65 -11.74 -6.21 -13.76
N ASP A 66 -11.65 -6.00 -15.05
CA ASP A 66 -11.35 -7.03 -16.04
C ASP A 66 -9.83 -7.17 -16.29
N TYR A 67 -9.48 -8.10 -17.17
CA TYR A 67 -8.08 -8.36 -17.51
C TYR A 67 -7.38 -7.15 -18.17
N GLY A 68 -8.07 -6.40 -19.01
CA GLY A 68 -7.52 -5.19 -19.65
C GLY A 68 -7.19 -4.12 -18.62
N THR A 69 -8.11 -3.88 -17.67
CA THR A 69 -7.92 -2.97 -16.55
C THR A 69 -6.78 -3.44 -15.64
N HIS A 70 -6.73 -4.74 -15.34
CA HIS A 70 -5.64 -5.33 -14.54
C HIS A 70 -4.27 -5.09 -15.18
N GLN A 71 -4.14 -5.35 -16.49
CA GLN A 71 -2.86 -5.13 -17.19
C GLN A 71 -2.43 -3.66 -17.20
N ALA A 72 -3.36 -2.76 -17.54
CA ALA A 72 -3.04 -1.33 -17.63
C ALA A 72 -2.66 -0.74 -16.27
N LEU A 73 -3.46 -1.04 -15.25
CA LEU A 73 -3.24 -0.58 -13.88
C LEU A 73 -1.96 -1.19 -13.28
N GLY A 74 -1.73 -2.49 -13.50
CA GLY A 74 -0.54 -3.19 -13.02
C GLY A 74 0.73 -2.65 -13.66
N LYS A 75 0.73 -2.43 -14.98
CA LYS A 75 1.87 -1.84 -15.70
C LYS A 75 2.19 -0.44 -15.16
N ARG A 76 1.17 0.42 -15.01
CA ARG A 76 1.37 1.78 -14.50
C ARG A 76 1.87 1.79 -13.06
N SER A 77 1.28 0.95 -12.20
CA SER A 77 1.71 0.78 -10.81
C SER A 77 3.18 0.32 -10.70
N GLU A 78 3.61 -0.58 -11.58
CA GLU A 78 4.99 -1.05 -11.62
C GLU A 78 5.96 0.02 -12.14
N GLU A 79 5.57 0.82 -13.14
CA GLU A 79 6.35 1.97 -13.62
C GLU A 79 6.59 2.98 -12.48
N LEU A 80 5.56 3.26 -11.70
CA LEU A 80 5.64 4.15 -10.55
C LEU A 80 6.57 3.60 -9.46
N ARG A 81 6.51 2.30 -9.19
CA ARG A 81 7.43 1.66 -8.22
C ARG A 81 8.89 1.78 -8.65
N ARG A 82 9.18 1.62 -9.95
CA ARG A 82 10.55 1.77 -10.49
C ARG A 82 11.02 3.21 -10.53
N GLY A 83 10.11 4.17 -10.72
CA GLY A 83 10.43 5.60 -10.75
C GLY A 83 10.69 6.23 -9.40
N HIS A 84 10.30 5.59 -8.31
CA HIS A 84 10.43 6.09 -6.95
C HIS A 84 11.69 5.60 -6.23
N ASP A 85 12.79 5.42 -6.94
CA ASP A 85 14.12 5.13 -6.35
C ASP A 85 14.77 6.39 -5.72
N MET A 86 13.94 7.37 -5.32
CA MET A 86 14.36 8.56 -4.58
C MET A 86 13.92 8.40 -3.13
N GLY A 87 14.60 7.47 -2.44
CA GLY A 87 14.24 7.05 -1.09
C GLY A 87 14.12 8.18 -0.08
N ILE A 88 13.01 8.20 0.62
CA ILE A 88 12.96 8.71 1.98
C ILE A 88 13.93 7.85 2.79
N TYR A 89 15.10 8.36 3.07
CA TYR A 89 16.17 7.75 3.87
C TYR A 89 16.47 6.30 3.54
N PRO A 90 17.67 5.98 3.07
CA PRO A 90 18.06 4.59 2.92
C PRO A 90 17.97 3.93 4.31
N PHE A 91 17.16 2.89 4.38
CA PHE A 91 17.20 2.00 5.53
C PHE A 91 18.64 1.48 5.68
N PRO A 92 19.23 1.43 6.88
CA PRO A 92 20.59 0.95 7.03
C PRO A 92 20.73 -0.46 6.45
N SER A 93 21.49 -0.58 5.36
CA SER A 93 21.69 -1.84 4.61
C SER A 93 22.72 -2.75 5.31
N THR A 94 22.56 -2.98 6.62
CA THR A 94 23.27 -4.05 7.30
C THR A 94 22.38 -5.29 7.34
N PRO A 95 22.88 -6.47 6.99
CA PRO A 95 22.07 -7.67 6.77
C PRO A 95 21.13 -8.07 7.91
N ASP A 96 21.43 -7.65 9.14
CA ASP A 96 20.65 -7.98 10.33
C ASP A 96 19.98 -6.76 11.00
N TYR A 97 19.97 -5.59 10.33
CA TYR A 97 19.34 -4.42 10.90
C TYR A 97 17.82 -4.50 10.80
N SER A 98 17.15 -4.30 11.91
CA SER A 98 15.69 -4.17 11.95
C SER A 98 15.27 -3.28 13.11
N LEU A 99 14.20 -2.51 12.92
CA LEU A 99 13.56 -1.75 13.98
C LEU A 99 12.52 -2.61 14.70
N GLY A 100 12.45 -2.51 16.01
CA GLY A 100 11.50 -3.28 16.82
C GLY A 100 11.22 -2.69 18.19
N LEU A 101 10.41 -3.39 18.95
CA LEU A 101 9.98 -2.96 20.28
C LEU A 101 11.16 -2.50 21.16
N GLY A 102 11.07 -1.29 21.65
CA GLY A 102 12.08 -0.67 22.54
C GLY A 102 13.08 0.23 21.82
N ASP A 103 13.19 0.16 20.50
CA ASP A 103 14.08 1.05 19.75
C ASP A 103 13.62 2.50 19.83
N ILE A 104 14.59 3.41 19.81
CA ILE A 104 14.38 4.87 19.95
C ILE A 104 15.24 5.58 18.91
N GLY A 105 14.71 6.61 18.30
CA GLY A 105 15.49 7.49 17.45
C GLY A 105 14.76 7.96 16.18
N GLU A 106 15.52 8.60 15.32
CA GLU A 106 15.03 9.25 14.12
C GLU A 106 14.35 8.27 13.15
N ALA A 107 14.95 7.09 12.94
CA ALA A 107 14.37 6.04 12.10
C ALA A 107 12.99 5.59 12.60
N VAL A 108 12.80 5.49 13.92
CA VAL A 108 11.49 5.18 14.51
C VAL A 108 10.50 6.33 14.29
N SER A 109 10.94 7.58 14.41
CA SER A 109 10.09 8.74 14.13
C SER A 109 9.63 8.78 12.67
N ILE A 110 10.53 8.49 11.73
CA ILE A 110 10.20 8.41 10.30
C ILE A 110 9.23 7.27 10.02
N LEU A 111 9.45 6.10 10.62
CA LEU A 111 8.53 4.97 10.53
C LEU A 111 7.11 5.36 11.02
N GLN A 112 7.03 6.01 12.17
CA GLN A 112 5.75 6.45 12.74
C GLN A 112 5.06 7.51 11.86
N LEU A 113 5.84 8.40 11.24
CA LEU A 113 5.33 9.37 10.27
C LEU A 113 4.73 8.66 9.05
N MET A 114 5.43 7.69 8.49
CA MET A 114 4.95 6.91 7.33
C MET A 114 3.68 6.12 7.68
N LEU A 115 3.67 5.41 8.80
CA LEU A 115 2.49 4.67 9.27
C LEU A 115 1.29 5.61 9.48
N GLY A 116 1.49 6.75 10.10
CA GLY A 116 0.45 7.77 10.30
C GLY A 116 -0.09 8.32 8.97
N GLY A 117 0.80 8.58 8.01
CA GLY A 117 0.42 9.10 6.70
C GLY A 117 -0.42 8.14 5.86
N ILE A 118 -0.19 6.83 5.97
CA ILE A 118 -0.95 5.82 5.24
C ILE A 118 -2.14 5.24 6.02
N SER A 119 -2.26 5.55 7.33
CA SER A 119 -3.27 4.93 8.21
C SER A 119 -4.71 5.13 7.73
N MET A 120 -4.99 6.28 7.12
CA MET A 120 -6.33 6.57 6.58
C MET A 120 -6.70 5.66 5.38
N TYR A 121 -5.73 5.08 4.68
CA TYR A 121 -5.96 4.21 3.53
C TYR A 121 -5.95 2.73 3.91
N TYR A 122 -5.15 2.38 4.92
CA TYR A 122 -4.88 0.99 5.32
C TYR A 122 -5.61 0.55 6.59
N ASP A 123 -6.42 1.43 7.18
CA ASP A 123 -7.11 1.17 8.46
C ASP A 123 -6.15 0.65 9.56
N LEU A 124 -5.00 1.30 9.64
CA LEU A 124 -3.98 0.93 10.63
C LEU A 124 -4.33 1.49 12.01
N PRO A 125 -3.94 0.78 13.08
CA PRO A 125 -4.01 1.32 14.43
C PRO A 125 -3.29 2.67 14.55
N HIS A 126 -3.80 3.55 15.40
CA HIS A 126 -3.17 4.84 15.65
C HIS A 126 -1.76 4.66 16.23
N VAL A 127 -0.78 5.33 15.64
CA VAL A 127 0.61 5.30 16.08
C VAL A 127 1.02 6.68 16.60
N PRO A 128 1.36 6.81 17.90
CA PRO A 128 1.85 8.07 18.43
C PRO A 128 3.26 8.37 17.87
N MET A 129 3.48 9.62 17.46
CA MET A 129 4.78 10.09 16.94
C MET A 129 5.72 10.42 18.12
N SER A 130 6.16 9.39 18.82
CA SER A 130 6.97 9.51 20.03
C SER A 130 8.47 9.31 19.83
N GLY A 131 8.88 8.84 18.64
CA GLY A 131 10.25 8.41 18.38
C GLY A 131 10.67 7.16 19.15
N ARG A 132 9.71 6.49 19.81
CA ARG A 132 9.91 5.21 20.53
C ARG A 132 9.05 4.13 19.90
N TYR A 133 9.64 3.01 19.57
CA TYR A 133 8.95 1.85 19.03
C TYR A 133 8.17 1.15 20.17
N GLY A 134 6.95 1.62 20.42
CA GLY A 134 6.06 1.10 21.44
C GLY A 134 5.20 -0.05 20.92
N LYS A 135 4.29 -0.55 21.78
CA LYS A 135 3.35 -1.62 21.44
C LYS A 135 2.41 -1.21 20.31
N GLU A 136 1.97 0.03 20.29
CA GLU A 136 1.10 0.59 19.25
C GLU A 136 1.81 0.56 17.88
N THR A 137 3.10 0.85 17.84
CA THR A 137 3.91 0.74 16.62
C THR A 137 4.05 -0.71 16.18
N VAL A 138 4.25 -1.66 17.12
CA VAL A 138 4.28 -3.11 16.81
C VAL A 138 2.97 -3.55 16.16
N GLU A 139 1.83 -3.16 16.71
CA GLU A 139 0.51 -3.53 16.21
C GLU A 139 0.26 -2.96 14.81
N ALA A 140 0.58 -1.70 14.59
CA ALA A 140 0.44 -1.06 13.28
C ALA A 140 1.35 -1.71 12.22
N VAL A 141 2.59 -2.04 12.58
CA VAL A 141 3.53 -2.73 11.68
C VAL A 141 3.03 -4.13 11.35
N LYS A 142 2.55 -4.90 12.33
CA LYS A 142 1.96 -6.22 12.08
C LYS A 142 0.77 -6.14 11.14
N GLU A 143 -0.12 -5.20 11.37
CA GLU A 143 -1.29 -5.02 10.53
C GLU A 143 -0.90 -4.60 9.10
N PHE A 144 0.06 -3.69 8.96
CA PHE A 144 0.62 -3.33 7.66
C PHE A 144 1.24 -4.54 6.95
N GLN A 145 2.07 -5.33 7.66
CA GLN A 145 2.66 -6.55 7.11
C GLN A 145 1.59 -7.54 6.66
N ARG A 146 0.55 -7.76 7.48
CA ARG A 146 -0.57 -8.63 7.15
C ARG A 146 -1.29 -8.19 5.87
N ILE A 147 -1.63 -6.90 5.76
CA ILE A 147 -2.34 -6.32 4.62
C ILE A 147 -1.50 -6.43 3.34
N THR A 148 -0.19 -6.21 3.45
CA THR A 148 0.72 -6.19 2.30
C THR A 148 1.35 -7.55 1.98
N GLY A 149 0.97 -8.61 2.71
CA GLY A 149 1.46 -9.97 2.47
C GLY A 149 2.91 -10.21 2.90
N LEU A 150 3.43 -9.37 3.80
CA LEU A 150 4.74 -9.56 4.42
C LEU A 150 4.62 -10.42 5.68
N PRO A 151 5.72 -11.06 6.14
CA PRO A 151 5.72 -11.78 7.41
C PRO A 151 5.33 -10.87 8.58
N GLU A 152 4.33 -11.28 9.37
CA GLU A 152 3.78 -10.51 10.51
C GLU A 152 4.71 -10.52 11.74
N ALA A 153 5.95 -10.10 11.56
CA ALA A 153 6.96 -10.11 12.61
C ALA A 153 6.80 -8.98 13.63
N GLY A 154 6.10 -7.89 13.26
CA GLY A 154 6.03 -6.68 14.08
C GLY A 154 7.37 -5.95 14.23
N ARG A 155 8.34 -6.32 13.42
CA ARG A 155 9.64 -5.66 13.25
C ARG A 155 9.73 -5.14 11.82
N VAL A 156 10.46 -4.06 11.64
CA VAL A 156 10.68 -3.46 10.33
C VAL A 156 12.08 -3.83 9.86
N ASP A 157 12.15 -4.72 8.89
CA ASP A 157 13.32 -5.03 8.10
C ASP A 157 13.35 -4.17 6.83
N GLU A 158 14.37 -4.35 6.01
CA GLU A 158 14.52 -3.62 4.74
C GLU A 158 13.29 -3.79 3.83
N ALA A 159 12.78 -5.02 3.69
CA ALA A 159 11.60 -5.29 2.86
C ALA A 159 10.34 -4.58 3.36
N THR A 160 10.12 -4.57 4.67
CA THR A 160 8.99 -3.85 5.30
C THR A 160 9.15 -2.35 5.14
N TRP A 161 10.36 -1.82 5.32
CA TRP A 161 10.66 -0.39 5.16
C TRP A 161 10.44 0.08 3.74
N GLU A 162 11.00 -0.63 2.76
CA GLU A 162 10.85 -0.29 1.34
C GLU A 162 9.39 -0.35 0.89
N ARG A 163 8.66 -1.36 1.36
CA ARG A 163 7.23 -1.47 1.08
C ARG A 163 6.45 -0.30 1.67
N LEU A 164 6.73 0.06 2.92
CA LEU A 164 6.09 1.19 3.60
C LEU A 164 6.43 2.53 2.95
N ALA A 165 7.71 2.75 2.62
CA ALA A 165 8.15 3.96 1.93
C ALA A 165 7.51 4.10 0.55
N GLY A 166 7.36 2.99 -0.18
CA GLY A 166 6.68 2.95 -1.47
C GLY A 166 5.18 3.27 -1.39
N GLU A 167 4.53 3.02 -0.28
CA GLU A 167 3.12 3.35 -0.07
C GLU A 167 2.92 4.77 0.48
N TYR A 168 3.93 5.31 1.16
CA TYR A 168 3.90 6.67 1.70
C TYR A 168 4.16 7.73 0.63
N ASN A 169 5.04 7.47 -0.35
CA ASN A 169 5.39 8.37 -1.45
C ASN A 169 4.33 8.37 -2.55
#